data_c50fc65e93b7f187a9633cd7de557640
#
_entry.id   c50fc65e93b7f187a9633cd7de557640
#
_cell.length_a   1.000
_cell.length_b   1.000
_cell.length_c   1.000
_cell.angle_alpha   90.00
_cell.angle_beta   90.00
_cell.angle_gamma   90.00
#
_symmetry.space_group_name_H-M   'P 1'
#
loop_
_entity.id
_entity.type
_entity.pdbx_description
1 polymer ?
#
loop_
_entity_poly.entity_id
_entity_poly.type
_entity_poly.pdbx_seq_one_letter_code
_entity_poly.pdbx_strand_id
1 'polypeptide(L)'
;MTEYIVTLIIIICVIGLFFVIKNYMFPKLDIVGSSMYPTLIDGERKHSRRFFNRFEDPKIGRIYVYRDPTNKLVIKRLKMIHENFCYFVGDNPTVSYDCRYYGFIDRKRIVALLME
;
A
#
# COMPACT_ATOMS: atom_id res chain seq x y z
N MET A 1 -40.97 -20.30 8.39
CA MET A 1 -39.78 -20.34 9.30
C MET A 1 -38.51 -20.64 8.57
N THR A 2 -38.46 -21.62 7.69
CA THR A 2 -37.26 -21.93 6.89
C THR A 2 -36.78 -20.75 6.03
N GLU A 3 -37.72 -19.98 5.48
CA GLU A 3 -37.43 -18.82 4.65
C GLU A 3 -36.68 -17.72 5.43
N TYR A 4 -37.09 -17.49 6.68
CA TYR A 4 -36.43 -16.50 7.54
C TYR A 4 -35.00 -16.92 7.91
N ILE A 5 -34.79 -18.21 8.12
CA ILE A 5 -33.47 -18.76 8.43
C ILE A 5 -32.53 -18.60 7.22
N VAL A 6 -33.02 -18.94 6.02
CA VAL A 6 -32.24 -18.78 4.78
C VAL A 6 -31.88 -17.31 4.55
N THR A 7 -32.86 -16.42 4.73
CA THR A 7 -32.61 -14.98 4.59
C THR A 7 -31.57 -14.48 5.58
N LEU A 8 -31.65 -14.93 6.83
CA LEU A 8 -30.68 -14.55 7.87
C LEU A 8 -29.27 -15.03 7.50
N ILE A 9 -29.12 -16.26 7.01
CA ILE A 9 -27.84 -16.81 6.58
C ILE A 9 -27.27 -15.98 5.44
N ILE A 10 -28.07 -15.60 4.45
CA ILE A 10 -27.63 -14.78 3.32
C ILE A 10 -27.12 -13.42 3.82
N ILE A 11 -27.84 -12.78 4.74
CA ILE A 11 -27.44 -11.49 5.31
C ILE A 11 -26.09 -11.61 6.03
N ILE A 12 -25.91 -12.65 6.84
CA ILE A 12 -24.66 -12.88 7.57
C ILE A 12 -23.51 -13.11 6.59
N CYS A 13 -23.73 -13.90 5.53
CA CYS A 13 -22.72 -14.14 4.49
C CYS A 13 -22.33 -12.86 3.75
N VAL A 14 -23.30 -12.01 3.40
CA VAL A 14 -23.04 -10.73 2.73
C VAL A 14 -22.24 -9.80 3.63
N ILE A 15 -22.59 -9.70 4.91
CA ILE A 15 -21.85 -8.88 5.88
C ILE A 15 -20.44 -9.41 6.04
N GLY A 16 -20.26 -10.73 6.19
CA GLY A 16 -18.94 -11.35 6.29
C GLY A 16 -18.07 -11.08 5.07
N LEU A 17 -18.65 -11.22 3.88
CA LEU A 17 -17.95 -10.94 2.62
C LEU A 17 -17.54 -9.47 2.53
N PHE A 18 -18.42 -8.56 2.95
CA PHE A 18 -18.11 -7.13 3.00
C PHE A 18 -16.87 -6.84 3.87
N PHE A 19 -16.79 -7.41 5.07
CA PHE A 19 -15.64 -7.23 5.95
C PHE A 19 -14.36 -7.82 5.37
N VAL A 20 -14.44 -8.98 4.72
CA VAL A 20 -13.28 -9.60 4.05
C VAL A 20 -12.76 -8.70 2.93
N ILE A 21 -13.67 -8.20 2.07
CA ILE A 21 -13.31 -7.31 0.96
C ILE A 21 -12.72 -6.01 1.51
N LYS A 22 -13.32 -5.42 2.53
CA LYS A 22 -12.83 -4.18 3.14
C LYS A 22 -11.40 -4.34 3.66
N ASN A 23 -11.12 -5.41 4.39
CA ASN A 23 -9.77 -5.65 4.93
C ASN A 23 -8.75 -5.92 3.82
N TYR A 24 -9.17 -6.58 2.74
CA TYR A 24 -8.30 -6.81 1.58
C TYR A 24 -7.99 -5.51 0.82
N MET A 25 -9.01 -4.67 0.58
CA MET A 25 -8.90 -3.46 -0.22
C MET A 25 -8.23 -2.31 0.54
N PHE A 26 -8.40 -2.25 1.86
CA PHE A 26 -7.95 -1.16 2.72
C PHE A 26 -7.10 -1.69 3.88
N PRO A 27 -5.90 -2.24 3.58
CA PRO A 27 -5.03 -2.74 4.64
C PRO A 27 -4.50 -1.61 5.51
N LYS A 28 -4.33 -1.89 6.80
CA LYS A 28 -3.66 -0.99 7.72
C LYS A 28 -2.16 -1.30 7.71
N LEU A 29 -1.35 -0.25 7.74
CA LEU A 29 0.10 -0.35 7.70
C LEU A 29 0.69 0.08 9.03
N ASP A 30 1.58 -0.75 9.56
CA ASP A 30 2.41 -0.38 10.69
C ASP A 30 3.74 0.17 10.16
N ILE A 31 4.06 1.40 10.54
CA ILE A 31 5.27 2.07 10.09
C ILE A 31 6.44 1.56 10.93
N VAL A 32 7.45 1.02 10.27
CA VAL A 32 8.65 0.49 10.90
C VAL A 32 9.87 1.24 10.38
N GLY A 33 10.66 1.76 11.32
CA GLY A 33 11.87 2.52 11.00
C GLY A 33 11.60 3.99 10.77
N SER A 34 12.65 4.73 10.45
CA SER A 34 12.64 6.19 10.35
C SER A 34 12.93 6.72 8.95
N SER A 35 12.87 5.87 7.93
CA SER A 35 13.20 6.28 6.55
C SER A 35 12.25 7.34 5.98
N MET A 36 11.03 7.44 6.51
CA MET A 36 10.02 8.41 6.11
C MET A 36 9.81 9.53 7.13
N TYR A 37 10.64 9.58 8.17
CA TYR A 37 10.59 10.66 9.15
C TYR A 37 10.93 12.00 8.49
N PRO A 38 10.27 13.12 8.80
CA PRO A 38 9.21 13.27 9.83
C PRO A 38 7.79 13.01 9.33
N THR A 39 7.60 12.67 8.08
CA THR A 39 6.28 12.47 7.48
C THR A 39 5.54 11.30 8.12
N LEU A 40 6.26 10.18 8.30
CA LEU A 40 5.76 8.99 8.97
C LEU A 40 6.72 8.66 10.12
N ILE A 41 6.16 8.32 11.27
CA ILE A 41 6.91 8.07 12.50
C ILE A 41 6.86 6.57 12.81
N ASP A 42 8.01 6.01 13.20
CA ASP A 42 8.09 4.60 13.63
C ASP A 42 7.04 4.29 14.70
N GLY A 43 6.32 3.20 14.51
CA GLY A 43 5.25 2.77 15.41
C GLY A 43 3.87 3.33 15.08
N GLU A 44 3.73 4.29 14.17
CA GLU A 44 2.43 4.75 13.71
C GLU A 44 1.70 3.67 12.91
N ARG A 45 0.36 3.71 12.96
CA ARG A 45 -0.49 2.91 12.09
C ARG A 45 -1.21 3.83 11.12
N LYS A 46 -1.08 3.55 9.83
CA LYS A 46 -1.69 4.34 8.77
C LYS A 46 -2.64 3.50 7.94
N HIS A 47 -3.63 4.17 7.35
CA HIS A 47 -4.55 3.56 6.41
C HIS A 47 -3.97 3.58 5.01
N SER A 48 -4.21 2.51 4.27
CA SER A 48 -3.83 2.39 2.87
C SER A 48 -4.96 1.77 2.06
N ARG A 49 -4.83 1.82 0.74
CA ARG A 49 -5.68 1.03 -0.15
C ARG A 49 -4.82 0.29 -1.14
N ARG A 50 -5.31 -0.83 -1.62
CA ARG A 50 -4.61 -1.58 -2.66
C ARG A 50 -4.46 -0.73 -3.91
N PHE A 51 -3.32 -0.90 -4.56
CA PHE A 51 -3.02 -0.23 -5.82
C PHE A 51 -3.21 -1.22 -6.97
N PHE A 52 -4.03 -0.82 -7.96
CA PHE A 52 -4.34 -1.66 -9.11
C PHE A 52 -3.67 -1.10 -10.36
N ASN A 53 -2.49 -1.57 -10.66
CA ASN A 53 -1.69 -1.11 -11.80
C ASN A 53 -2.44 -1.15 -13.14
N ARG A 54 -3.42 -2.05 -13.26
CA ARG A 54 -4.21 -2.22 -14.48
C ARG A 54 -5.19 -1.08 -14.71
N PHE A 55 -5.65 -0.44 -13.63
CA PHE A 55 -6.75 0.53 -13.68
C PHE A 55 -6.35 1.94 -13.26
N GLU A 56 -5.14 2.13 -12.75
CA GLU A 56 -4.70 3.43 -12.27
C GLU A 56 -3.20 3.61 -12.51
N ASP A 57 -2.78 4.86 -12.63
CA ASP A 57 -1.37 5.23 -12.76
C ASP A 57 -0.82 5.76 -11.44
N PRO A 58 0.43 5.44 -11.12
CA PRO A 58 1.07 6.02 -9.94
C PRO A 58 1.28 7.52 -10.12
N LYS A 59 1.18 8.27 -9.03
CA LYS A 59 1.28 9.74 -9.02
C LYS A 59 2.51 10.18 -8.22
N ILE A 60 3.30 11.06 -8.82
CA ILE A 60 4.47 11.66 -8.19
C ILE A 60 4.03 12.44 -6.94
N GLY A 61 4.80 12.29 -5.87
CA GLY A 61 4.55 12.94 -4.59
C GLY A 61 3.74 12.12 -3.59
N ARG A 62 3.09 11.06 -4.05
CA ARG A 62 2.32 10.16 -3.17
C ARG A 62 3.22 9.10 -2.57
N ILE A 63 2.79 8.54 -1.46
CA ILE A 63 3.53 7.49 -0.73
C ILE A 63 2.91 6.14 -1.06
N TYR A 64 3.76 5.19 -1.44
CA TYR A 64 3.35 3.86 -1.85
C TYR A 64 4.06 2.78 -1.04
N VAL A 65 3.42 1.63 -0.94
CA VAL A 65 4.02 0.39 -0.49
C VAL A 65 4.37 -0.44 -1.73
N TYR A 66 5.60 -0.88 -1.83
CA TYR A 66 6.05 -1.72 -2.94
C TYR A 66 7.00 -2.80 -2.44
N ARG A 67 7.27 -3.78 -3.27
CA ARG A 67 8.30 -4.79 -2.99
C ARG A 67 9.62 -4.35 -3.60
N ASP A 68 10.64 -4.26 -2.76
CA ASP A 68 12.00 -3.91 -3.20
C ASP A 68 12.66 -5.07 -3.96
N PRO A 69 13.90 -4.92 -4.49
CA PRO A 69 14.57 -5.99 -5.20
C PRO A 69 14.78 -7.27 -4.38
N THR A 70 14.77 -7.19 -3.04
CA THR A 70 14.84 -8.35 -2.15
C THR A 70 13.46 -8.95 -1.84
N ASN A 71 12.41 -8.42 -2.47
CA ASN A 71 11.02 -8.79 -2.27
C ASN A 71 10.44 -8.42 -0.89
N LYS A 72 11.08 -7.49 -0.20
CA LYS A 72 10.62 -6.94 1.06
C LYS A 72 9.64 -5.81 0.82
N LEU A 73 8.57 -5.73 1.62
CA LEU A 73 7.63 -4.61 1.58
C LEU A 73 8.25 -3.37 2.21
N VAL A 74 8.26 -2.29 1.47
CA VAL A 74 8.79 -1.00 1.93
C VAL A 74 7.82 0.12 1.59
N ILE A 75 7.90 1.21 2.36
CA ILE A 75 7.05 2.41 2.20
C ILE A 75 7.96 3.57 1.85
N LYS A 76 7.74 4.16 0.67
CA LYS A 76 8.54 5.28 0.17
C LYS A 76 7.67 6.23 -0.64
N ARG A 77 8.21 7.42 -0.93
CA ARG A 77 7.54 8.42 -1.75
C ARG A 77 7.97 8.31 -3.21
N LEU A 78 6.99 8.36 -4.10
CA LEU A 78 7.28 8.35 -5.54
C LEU A 78 7.81 9.72 -5.95
N LYS A 79 9.02 9.74 -6.47
CA LYS A 79 9.70 10.97 -6.89
C LYS A 79 9.70 11.15 -8.40
N MET A 80 9.78 10.06 -9.16
CA MET A 80 9.99 10.12 -10.60
C MET A 80 9.38 8.91 -11.28
N ILE A 81 8.87 9.09 -12.48
CA ILE A 81 8.33 8.00 -13.31
C ILE A 81 9.02 8.08 -14.67
N HIS A 82 9.49 6.95 -15.18
CA HIS A 82 10.00 6.80 -16.53
C HIS A 82 9.37 5.54 -17.14
N GLU A 83 8.47 5.73 -18.09
CA GLU A 83 7.69 4.65 -18.71
C GLU A 83 6.95 3.81 -17.64
N ASN A 84 7.25 2.52 -17.53
CA ASN A 84 6.67 1.62 -16.55
C ASN A 84 7.52 1.50 -15.28
N PHE A 85 8.52 2.36 -15.11
CA PHE A 85 9.44 2.32 -13.98
C PHE A 85 9.26 3.52 -13.08
N CYS A 86 9.33 3.26 -11.77
CA CYS A 86 9.12 4.25 -10.73
C CYS A 86 10.37 4.38 -9.88
N TYR A 87 10.65 5.60 -9.45
CA TYR A 87 11.78 5.92 -8.60
C TYR A 87 11.25 6.43 -7.26
N PHE A 88 11.47 5.63 -6.21
CA PHE A 88 10.97 5.92 -4.87
C PHE A 88 12.11 6.33 -3.94
N VAL A 89 11.84 7.30 -3.09
CA VAL A 89 12.81 7.78 -2.09
C VAL A 89 12.17 7.92 -0.73
N GLY A 90 12.95 7.70 0.33
CA GLY A 90 12.52 8.00 1.68
C GLY A 90 12.65 9.48 1.98
N ASP A 91 11.74 10.02 2.79
CA ASP A 91 11.77 11.43 3.19
C ASP A 91 12.94 11.76 4.13
N ASN A 92 13.56 10.75 4.73
CA ASN A 92 14.74 10.87 5.57
C ASN A 92 15.94 10.25 4.84
N PRO A 93 16.67 11.02 4.00
CA PRO A 93 17.66 10.46 3.10
C PRO A 93 18.86 9.83 3.81
N THR A 94 19.20 10.25 5.02
CA THR A 94 20.38 9.76 5.74
C THR A 94 20.21 8.31 6.22
N VAL A 95 18.96 7.82 6.36
CA VAL A 95 18.68 6.48 6.86
C VAL A 95 17.80 5.67 5.91
N SER A 96 17.52 6.18 4.71
CA SER A 96 16.66 5.50 3.75
C SER A 96 17.46 4.66 2.78
N TYR A 97 17.14 3.39 2.69
CA TYR A 97 17.60 2.49 1.64
C TYR A 97 16.52 2.38 0.57
N ASP A 98 16.72 3.00 -0.58
CA ASP A 98 15.69 3.18 -1.59
C ASP A 98 16.28 3.17 -3.00
N CYS A 99 15.51 3.66 -3.99
CA CYS A 99 15.92 3.66 -5.39
C CYS A 99 17.23 4.40 -5.67
N ARG A 100 17.68 5.29 -4.78
CA ARG A 100 19.01 5.89 -4.89
C ARG A 100 20.13 4.85 -4.86
N TYR A 101 19.87 3.69 -4.25
CA TYR A 101 20.82 2.58 -4.12
C TYR A 101 20.59 1.49 -5.17
N TYR A 102 19.32 1.12 -5.45
CA TYR A 102 19.04 -0.02 -6.31
C TYR A 102 18.36 0.34 -7.64
N GLY A 103 18.14 1.64 -7.91
CA GLY A 103 17.56 2.07 -9.17
C GLY A 103 16.05 1.93 -9.26
N PHE A 104 15.52 2.15 -10.46
CA PHE A 104 14.08 2.14 -10.73
C PHE A 104 13.44 0.79 -10.41
N ILE A 105 12.18 0.86 -10.02
CA ILE A 105 11.34 -0.30 -9.70
C ILE A 105 10.20 -0.37 -10.72
N ASP A 106 9.91 -1.56 -11.23
CA ASP A 106 8.76 -1.78 -12.10
C ASP A 106 7.47 -1.44 -11.34
N ARG A 107 6.58 -0.67 -11.97
CA ARG A 107 5.31 -0.27 -11.35
C ARG A 107 4.44 -1.46 -10.91
N LYS A 108 4.64 -2.63 -11.50
CA LYS A 108 3.94 -3.86 -11.10
C LYS A 108 4.26 -4.29 -9.66
N ARG A 109 5.35 -3.81 -9.10
CA ARG A 109 5.76 -4.12 -7.73
C ARG A 109 5.05 -3.26 -6.69
N ILE A 110 4.30 -2.26 -7.10
CA ILE A 110 3.49 -1.42 -6.20
C ILE A 110 2.31 -2.24 -5.67
N VAL A 111 2.16 -2.26 -4.36
CA VAL A 111 1.13 -3.05 -3.67
C VAL A 111 -0.01 -2.19 -3.17
N ALA A 112 0.30 -1.03 -2.59
CA ALA A 112 -0.69 -0.18 -1.95
C ALA A 112 -0.30 1.29 -2.01
N LEU A 113 -1.32 2.14 -1.89
CA LEU A 113 -1.18 3.59 -1.78
C LEU A 113 -1.54 4.01 -0.35
N LEU A 114 -0.66 4.77 0.29
CA LEU A 114 -0.94 5.35 1.58
C LEU A 114 -2.06 6.38 1.45
N MET A 115 -3.07 6.29 2.30
CA MET A 115 -4.16 7.26 2.35
C MET A 115 -3.73 8.42 3.27
N GLU A 116 -3.64 9.59 2.70
CA GLU A 116 -3.23 10.81 3.41
C GLU A 116 -4.42 11.65 3.80
#